data_09848410514ae13a8ecf3b1731f82f30
#
_entry.id   09848410514ae13a8ecf3b1731f82f30
#
_cell.length_a   1.000
_cell.length_b   1.000
_cell.length_c   1.000
_cell.angle_alpha   90.00
_cell.angle_beta   90.00
_cell.angle_gamma   90.00
#
_symmetry.space_group_name_H-M   'P 1'
#
loop_
_entity.id
_entity.type
_entity.pdbx_description
1 polymer ?
#
loop_
_entity_poly.entity_id
_entity_poly.type
_entity_poly.pdbx_seq_one_letter_code
_entity_poly.pdbx_strand_id
1 'polypeptide(L)'
;MPGRPEPHMINEIMNSYDILDPKNVIKIDDTGVGIKEGQSAGCITIGVAKWSTNMKMKSYEEENNITKEEYIEKLKESRNILLDANPNYIVNSLYEIPSIIKHINIV
;
A
#
# COMPACT_ATOMS: atom_id res chain seq x y z
N MET A 1 16.08 -4.60 16.14
CA MET A 1 15.11 -3.58 15.69
C MET A 1 13.72 -4.18 15.66
N PRO A 2 12.72 -3.53 16.28
CA PRO A 2 11.36 -4.03 16.20
C PRO A 2 10.86 -4.07 14.74
N GLY A 3 10.08 -5.10 14.42
CA GLY A 3 9.50 -5.27 13.12
C GLY A 3 8.22 -4.47 12.91
N ARG A 4 7.59 -4.69 11.76
CA ARG A 4 6.31 -4.06 11.42
C ARG A 4 5.22 -4.49 12.41
N PRO A 5 4.25 -3.62 12.75
CA PRO A 5 4.00 -2.30 12.15
C PRO A 5 4.76 -1.15 12.81
N GLU A 6 5.79 -1.42 13.58
CA GLU A 6 6.58 -0.38 14.22
C GLU A 6 7.29 0.49 13.19
N PRO A 7 7.45 1.80 13.42
CA PRO A 7 7.94 2.73 12.40
C PRO A 7 9.47 2.83 12.30
N HIS A 8 10.22 1.98 12.97
CA HIS A 8 11.67 2.11 13.08
C HIS A 8 12.42 2.13 11.75
N MET A 9 12.02 1.27 10.82
CA MET A 9 12.67 1.19 9.51
C MET A 9 12.45 2.49 8.71
N ILE A 10 11.23 3.00 8.73
CA ILE A 10 10.90 4.26 8.05
C ILE A 10 11.64 5.42 8.69
N ASN A 11 11.68 5.47 10.03
CA ASN A 11 12.38 6.52 10.76
C ASN A 11 13.87 6.51 10.46
N GLU A 12 14.51 5.34 10.34
CA GLU A 12 15.91 5.23 9.95
C GLU A 12 16.14 5.77 8.53
N ILE A 13 15.26 5.43 7.60
CA ILE A 13 15.37 5.92 6.23
C ILE A 13 15.26 7.45 6.21
N MET A 14 14.28 8.00 6.91
CA MET A 14 14.09 9.43 7.00
C MET A 14 15.33 10.14 7.56
N ASN A 15 15.92 9.59 8.63
CA ASN A 15 17.13 10.14 9.22
C ASN A 15 18.30 10.09 8.24
N SER A 16 18.43 8.99 7.50
CA SER A 16 19.51 8.83 6.51
C SER A 16 19.47 9.84 5.39
N TYR A 17 18.28 10.31 5.03
CA TYR A 17 18.08 11.28 3.95
C TYR A 17 17.73 12.68 4.45
N ASP A 18 17.88 12.92 5.76
CA ASP A 18 17.57 14.22 6.39
C ASP A 18 16.15 14.71 6.14
N ILE A 19 15.20 13.77 6.07
CA ILE A 19 13.79 14.10 5.91
C ILE A 19 13.21 14.37 7.30
N LEU A 20 12.76 15.60 7.53
CA LEU A 20 12.24 16.02 8.83
C LEU A 20 10.73 15.83 8.95
N ASP A 21 10.00 16.01 7.85
CA ASP A 21 8.55 15.91 7.85
C ASP A 21 8.11 14.58 7.22
N PRO A 22 7.48 13.68 7.99
CA PRO A 22 7.02 12.39 7.45
C PRO A 22 5.96 12.56 6.35
N LYS A 23 5.29 13.70 6.25
CA LYS A 23 4.34 13.96 5.15
C LYS A 23 5.03 14.14 3.80
N ASN A 24 6.35 14.23 3.79
CA ASN A 24 7.14 14.19 2.57
C ASN A 24 7.53 12.77 2.16
N VAL A 25 7.06 11.77 2.89
CA VAL A 25 7.30 10.35 2.60
C VAL A 25 5.97 9.68 2.27
N ILE A 26 5.97 8.90 1.20
CA ILE A 26 4.81 8.09 0.81
C ILE A 26 5.16 6.63 1.03
N LYS A 27 4.38 5.95 1.85
CA LYS A 27 4.50 4.51 2.09
C LYS A 27 3.50 3.80 1.19
N ILE A 28 4.01 3.00 0.26
CA ILE A 28 3.20 2.20 -0.65
C ILE A 28 3.31 0.75 -0.22
N ASP A 29 2.19 0.10 0.04
CA ASP A 29 2.20 -1.28 0.50
C ASP A 29 0.94 -2.01 0.06
N ASP A 30 1.03 -3.32 -0.04
CA ASP A 30 -0.08 -4.20 -0.40
C ASP A 30 -0.66 -4.94 0.82
N THR A 31 -0.17 -4.64 2.02
CA THR A 31 -0.62 -5.28 3.25
C THR A 31 -1.10 -4.27 4.27
N GLY A 32 -2.03 -4.71 5.14
CA GLY A 32 -2.51 -3.88 6.24
C GLY A 32 -1.41 -3.52 7.22
N VAL A 33 -0.49 -4.46 7.48
CA VAL A 33 0.65 -4.25 8.37
C VAL A 33 1.55 -3.14 7.83
N GLY A 34 1.85 -3.15 6.53
CA GLY A 34 2.67 -2.13 5.90
C GLY A 34 2.03 -0.75 5.93
N ILE A 35 0.71 -0.69 5.73
CA ILE A 35 -0.03 0.58 5.84
C ILE A 35 0.05 1.13 7.27
N LYS A 36 -0.11 0.28 8.27
CA LYS A 36 -0.02 0.69 9.68
C LYS A 36 1.38 1.15 10.06
N GLU A 37 2.41 0.54 9.48
CA GLU A 37 3.79 0.99 9.64
C GLU A 37 3.96 2.42 9.16
N GLY A 38 3.44 2.73 7.96
CA GLY A 38 3.47 4.09 7.41
C GLY A 38 2.71 5.08 8.28
N GLN A 39 1.55 4.70 8.77
CA GLN A 39 0.74 5.54 9.67
C GLN A 39 1.49 5.83 10.97
N SER A 40 2.13 4.82 11.55
CA SER A 40 2.90 4.98 12.78
C SER A 40 4.06 5.94 12.62
N ALA A 41 4.64 6.00 11.42
CA ALA A 41 5.71 6.96 11.10
C ALA A 41 5.16 8.34 10.69
N GLY A 42 3.85 8.49 10.52
CA GLY A 42 3.24 9.75 10.10
C GLY A 42 3.25 9.99 8.60
N CYS A 43 3.57 8.98 7.80
CA CYS A 43 3.66 9.11 6.35
C CYS A 43 2.28 9.16 5.68
N ILE A 44 2.26 9.62 4.43
CA ILE A 44 1.12 9.41 3.55
C ILE A 44 1.16 7.95 3.11
N THR A 45 0.02 7.27 3.15
CA THR A 45 -0.05 5.83 2.85
C THR A 45 -0.91 5.55 1.63
N ILE A 46 -0.44 4.65 0.77
CA ILE A 46 -1.16 4.19 -0.41
C ILE A 46 -1.20 2.67 -0.38
N GLY A 47 -2.40 2.11 -0.35
CA GLY A 47 -2.61 0.66 -0.46
C GLY A 47 -2.78 0.26 -1.91
N VAL A 48 -2.12 -0.83 -2.31
CA VAL A 48 -2.21 -1.39 -3.67
C VAL A 48 -2.90 -2.74 -3.59
N ALA A 49 -4.06 -2.87 -4.22
CA ALA A 49 -4.90 -4.05 -4.08
C ALA A 49 -4.57 -5.16 -5.06
N LYS A 50 -4.22 -4.82 -6.29
CA LYS A 50 -3.91 -5.80 -7.34
C LYS A 50 -2.53 -6.42 -7.09
N TRP A 51 -2.43 -7.72 -7.35
CA TRP A 51 -1.21 -8.52 -7.13
C TRP A 51 -0.85 -8.69 -5.66
N SER A 52 -1.69 -8.22 -4.77
CA SER A 52 -1.51 -8.37 -3.34
C SER A 52 -1.72 -9.83 -2.91
N THR A 53 -1.05 -10.22 -1.82
CA THR A 53 -1.31 -11.51 -1.16
C THR A 53 -2.76 -11.61 -0.69
N ASN A 54 -3.42 -10.47 -0.46
CA ASN A 54 -4.83 -10.41 -0.08
C ASN A 54 -5.76 -10.98 -1.15
N MET A 55 -5.33 -11.03 -2.41
CA MET A 55 -6.10 -11.64 -3.50
C MET A 55 -6.03 -13.16 -3.47
N LYS A 56 -5.13 -13.73 -2.68
CA LYS A 56 -4.97 -15.17 -2.49
C LYS A 56 -4.76 -15.95 -3.79
N MET A 57 -4.05 -15.35 -4.73
CA MET A 57 -3.66 -16.02 -5.98
C MET A 57 -2.28 -16.65 -5.83
N LYS A 58 -2.15 -17.89 -6.28
CA LYS A 58 -0.95 -18.69 -6.11
C LYS A 58 0.10 -18.43 -7.19
N SER A 59 -0.32 -17.99 -8.37
CA SER A 59 0.59 -17.84 -9.51
C SER A 59 -0.06 -17.01 -10.61
N TYR A 60 0.75 -16.60 -11.59
CA TYR A 60 0.27 -15.98 -12.82
C TYR A 60 -0.67 -16.90 -13.60
N GLU A 61 -0.40 -18.21 -13.55
CA GLU A 61 -1.24 -19.19 -14.23
C GLU A 61 -2.66 -19.18 -13.66
N GLU A 62 -2.78 -19.14 -12.36
CA GLU A 62 -4.08 -19.04 -11.69
C GLU A 62 -4.80 -17.78 -12.11
N GLU A 63 -4.10 -16.65 -12.13
CA GLU A 63 -4.67 -15.38 -12.54
C GLU A 63 -5.23 -15.42 -13.98
N ASN A 64 -4.47 -16.04 -14.90
CA ASN A 64 -4.90 -16.14 -16.30
C ASN A 64 -6.05 -17.11 -16.51
N ASN A 65 -6.29 -18.00 -15.58
CA ASN A 65 -7.29 -19.07 -15.71
C ASN A 65 -8.57 -18.81 -14.90
N ILE A 66 -8.58 -17.83 -14.03
CA ILE A 66 -9.80 -17.49 -13.28
C ILE A 66 -10.74 -16.68 -14.16
N THR A 67 -12.02 -16.70 -13.84
CA THR A 67 -13.01 -15.91 -14.55
C THR A 67 -12.85 -14.43 -14.19
N LYS A 68 -13.43 -13.56 -15.03
CA LYS A 68 -13.46 -12.14 -14.75
C LYS A 68 -14.19 -11.84 -13.44
N GLU A 69 -15.28 -12.55 -13.19
CA GLU A 69 -16.07 -12.42 -11.96
C GLU A 69 -15.26 -12.81 -10.73
N GLU A 70 -14.52 -13.90 -10.78
CA GLU A 70 -13.65 -14.35 -9.69
C GLU A 70 -12.52 -13.33 -9.43
N TYR A 71 -11.95 -12.79 -10.49
CA TYR A 71 -10.92 -11.77 -10.38
C TYR A 71 -11.44 -10.51 -9.68
N ILE A 72 -12.61 -10.05 -10.08
CA ILE A 72 -13.26 -8.87 -9.50
C ILE A 72 -13.54 -9.10 -8.01
N GLU A 73 -14.02 -10.29 -7.63
CA GLU A 73 -14.28 -10.63 -6.23
C GLU A 73 -12.98 -10.64 -5.40
N LYS A 74 -11.92 -11.22 -5.93
CA LYS A 74 -10.61 -11.24 -5.26
C LYS A 74 -10.06 -9.84 -5.08
N LEU A 75 -10.19 -8.99 -6.09
CA LEU A 75 -9.75 -7.59 -6.02
C LEU A 75 -10.54 -6.83 -4.96
N LYS A 76 -11.84 -7.05 -4.91
CA LYS A 76 -12.74 -6.43 -3.93
C LYS A 76 -12.38 -6.84 -2.50
N GLU A 77 -12.10 -8.12 -2.27
CA GLU A 77 -11.63 -8.61 -0.97
C GLU A 77 -10.33 -7.93 -0.56
N SER A 78 -9.38 -7.83 -1.49
CA SER A 78 -8.10 -7.17 -1.24
C SER A 78 -8.30 -5.71 -0.84
N ARG A 79 -9.15 -4.98 -1.57
CA ARG A 79 -9.47 -3.59 -1.24
C ARG A 79 -10.11 -3.46 0.13
N ASN A 80 -11.01 -4.37 0.49
CA ASN A 80 -11.67 -4.35 1.80
C ASN A 80 -10.67 -4.58 2.94
N ILE A 81 -9.72 -5.48 2.75
CA ILE A 81 -8.66 -5.72 3.74
C ILE A 81 -7.81 -4.47 3.93
N LEU A 82 -7.45 -3.80 2.83
CA LEU A 82 -6.68 -2.57 2.89
C LEU A 82 -7.47 -1.42 3.53
N LEU A 83 -8.78 -1.35 3.26
CA LEU A 83 -9.66 -0.34 3.86
C LEU A 83 -9.66 -0.44 5.39
N ASP A 84 -9.59 -1.65 5.94
CA ASP A 84 -9.54 -1.86 7.39
C ASP A 84 -8.29 -1.23 8.01
N ALA A 85 -7.21 -1.08 7.26
CA ALA A 85 -6.01 -0.39 7.71
C ALA A 85 -6.09 1.12 7.56
N ASN A 86 -7.12 1.62 6.88
CA ASN A 86 -7.42 3.05 6.71
C ASN A 86 -6.29 3.85 6.04
N PRO A 87 -5.77 3.43 4.86
CA PRO A 87 -4.76 4.22 4.15
C PRO A 87 -5.34 5.54 3.64
N ASN A 88 -4.47 6.49 3.31
CA ASN A 88 -4.90 7.75 2.71
C ASN A 88 -5.50 7.54 1.32
N TYR A 89 -4.93 6.60 0.56
CA TYR A 89 -5.39 6.26 -0.78
C TYR A 89 -5.35 4.76 -0.98
N ILE A 90 -6.27 4.23 -1.81
CA ILE A 90 -6.23 2.85 -2.29
C ILE A 90 -6.30 2.90 -3.81
N VAL A 91 -5.36 2.20 -4.44
CA VAL A 91 -5.35 2.04 -5.90
C VAL A 91 -5.40 0.56 -6.23
N ASN A 92 -5.85 0.24 -7.45
CA ASN A 92 -5.86 -1.14 -7.89
C ASN A 92 -4.47 -1.59 -8.32
N SER A 93 -3.71 -0.71 -8.98
CA SER A 93 -2.38 -1.08 -9.47
C SER A 93 -1.37 0.06 -9.30
N LEU A 94 -0.09 -0.31 -9.39
CA LEU A 94 1.02 0.65 -9.32
C LEU A 94 0.97 1.70 -10.44
N TYR A 95 0.31 1.41 -11.54
CA TYR A 95 0.17 2.36 -12.65
C TYR A 95 -0.62 3.61 -12.26
N GLU A 96 -1.42 3.54 -11.22
CA GLU A 96 -2.20 4.69 -10.74
C GLU A 96 -1.40 5.60 -9.80
N ILE A 97 -0.23 5.17 -9.32
CA ILE A 97 0.58 5.91 -8.36
C ILE A 97 1.02 7.28 -8.86
N PRO A 98 1.53 7.43 -10.11
CA PRO A 98 1.93 8.75 -10.59
C PRO A 98 0.84 9.80 -10.51
N SER A 99 -0.41 9.44 -10.82
CA SER A 99 -1.56 10.35 -10.73
C SER A 99 -1.84 10.77 -9.29
N ILE A 100 -1.70 9.84 -8.34
CA ILE A 100 -1.90 10.13 -6.92
C ILE A 100 -0.81 11.08 -6.42
N ILE A 101 0.44 10.82 -6.76
CA ILE A 101 1.57 11.67 -6.36
C ILE A 101 1.36 13.09 -6.90
N LYS A 102 0.94 13.22 -8.14
CA LYS A 102 0.66 14.51 -8.76
C LYS A 102 -0.46 15.24 -8.01
N HIS A 103 -1.50 14.53 -7.63
CA HIS A 103 -2.60 15.08 -6.85
C HIS A 103 -2.12 15.61 -5.49
N ILE A 104 -1.30 14.84 -4.79
CA ILE A 104 -0.72 15.22 -3.50
C ILE A 104 0.12 16.49 -3.64
N ASN A 105 0.93 16.60 -4.69
CA ASN A 105 1.85 17.73 -4.90
C ASN A 105 1.15 19.02 -5.32
N ILE A 106 -0.07 18.96 -5.80
CA ILE A 106 -0.85 20.14 -6.17
C ILE A 106 -1.34 20.89 -4.92
N VAL A 107 -1.45 20.19 -3.82
CA VAL A 107 -1.86 20.75 -2.54
C VAL A 107 -0.67 21.41 -1.86
#